data_f0342fb9c435c5f52cd1baa5bd9b4c3b
#
_entry.id   f0342fb9c435c5f52cd1baa5bd9b4c3b
#
_cell.length_a   1.000
_cell.length_b   1.000
_cell.length_c   1.000
_cell.angle_alpha   90.00
_cell.angle_beta   90.00
_cell.angle_gamma   90.00
#
_symmetry.space_group_name_H-M   'P 1'
#
loop_
_entity.id
_entity.type
_entity.pdbx_description
1 polymer ?
#
loop_
_entity_poly.entity_id
_entity_poly.type
_entity_poly.pdbx_seq_one_letter_code
_entity_poly.pdbx_strand_id
1 'polypeptide(L)'
;MWTFEDLLFPYIGSRPVSALTAPELLGVLRRLERRGKHETAHRAKQRVGQLIRYAIAAGRAERDPTGDLRGALAPIKVINRAAITDPREVAQLLRAIHGYRGHPVVEAALQLAPLVFVRPGELRAAEWSNL
;
A
#
# COMPACT_ATOMS: atom_id res chain seq x y z
N MET A 1 1.62 11.60 2.90
CA MET A 1 1.94 12.40 4.09
C MET A 1 1.75 11.60 5.36
N TRP A 2 0.65 10.92 5.60
CA TRP A 2 0.38 10.07 6.78
C TRP A 2 1.58 9.22 7.30
N THR A 3 2.39 8.60 6.42
CA THR A 3 3.53 7.76 6.87
C THR A 3 4.60 8.55 7.63
N PHE A 4 4.83 9.80 7.28
CA PHE A 4 5.82 10.63 7.97
C PHE A 4 5.22 11.26 9.22
N GLU A 5 4.05 11.84 9.14
CA GLU A 5 3.40 12.60 10.22
C GLU A 5 3.06 11.69 11.41
N ASP A 6 2.43 10.53 11.16
CA ASP A 6 1.94 9.68 12.24
C ASP A 6 2.94 8.62 12.68
N LEU A 7 3.86 8.19 11.82
CA LEU A 7 4.70 7.02 12.10
C LEU A 7 6.18 7.35 12.33
N LEU A 8 6.69 8.42 11.75
CA LEU A 8 8.12 8.74 11.76
C LEU A 8 8.42 10.03 12.53
N PHE A 9 7.74 11.13 12.23
CA PHE A 9 8.00 12.44 12.83
C PHE A 9 7.90 12.46 14.35
N PRO A 10 7.00 11.74 15.03
CA PRO A 10 6.99 11.68 16.50
C PRO A 10 8.30 11.18 17.12
N TYR A 11 9.13 10.48 16.36
CA TYR A 11 10.36 9.84 16.85
C TYR A 11 11.65 10.45 16.28
N ILE A 12 11.61 10.88 15.03
CA ILE A 12 12.80 11.36 14.31
C ILE A 12 12.59 12.71 13.61
N GLY A 13 11.41 13.29 13.68
CA GLY A 13 11.07 14.51 12.92
C GLY A 13 11.83 15.77 13.36
N SER A 14 12.32 15.82 14.60
CA SER A 14 13.16 16.90 15.11
C SER A 14 14.64 16.76 14.73
N ARG A 15 15.05 15.63 14.15
CA ARG A 15 16.44 15.37 13.79
C ARG A 15 16.75 15.88 12.38
N PRO A 16 17.91 16.51 12.14
CA PRO A 16 18.37 16.79 10.79
C PRO A 16 18.51 15.49 9.98
N VAL A 17 18.15 15.54 8.71
CA VAL A 17 18.21 14.34 7.83
C VAL A 17 19.64 13.79 7.71
N SER A 18 20.63 14.66 7.75
CA SER A 18 22.06 14.31 7.72
C SER A 18 22.56 13.59 8.98
N ALA A 19 21.86 13.73 10.10
CA ALA A 19 22.24 13.14 11.38
C ALA A 19 21.49 11.82 11.68
N LEU A 20 20.61 11.35 10.76
CA LEU A 20 19.88 10.10 10.94
C LEU A 20 20.80 8.89 10.75
N THR A 21 20.78 7.98 11.72
CA THR A 21 21.58 6.77 11.70
C THR A 21 20.72 5.52 11.44
N ALA A 22 21.34 4.45 10.93
CA ALA A 22 20.66 3.18 10.71
C ALA A 22 20.03 2.59 11.99
N PRO A 23 20.70 2.58 13.18
CA PRO A 23 20.08 2.10 14.41
C PRO A 23 18.85 2.90 14.85
N GLU A 24 18.85 4.23 14.71
CA GLU A 24 17.70 5.06 15.03
C GLU A 24 16.49 4.73 14.13
N LEU A 25 16.73 4.67 12.82
CA LEU A 25 15.71 4.28 11.87
C LEU A 25 15.16 2.87 12.15
N LEU A 26 16.05 1.92 12.43
CA LEU A 26 15.65 0.55 12.78
C LEU A 26 14.78 0.52 14.04
N GLY A 27 15.12 1.32 15.05
CA GLY A 27 14.33 1.43 16.28
C GLY A 27 12.88 1.84 16.02
N VAL A 28 12.66 2.82 15.13
CA VAL A 28 11.33 3.28 14.75
C VAL A 28 10.60 2.20 13.93
N LEU A 29 11.28 1.59 12.96
CA LEU A 29 10.68 0.55 12.11
C LEU A 29 10.27 -0.68 12.92
N ARG A 30 11.09 -1.12 13.89
CA ARG A 30 10.76 -2.23 14.80
C ARG A 30 9.56 -1.95 15.70
N ARG A 31 9.24 -0.69 16.00
CA ARG A 31 8.00 -0.34 16.70
C ARG A 31 6.77 -0.66 15.85
N LEU A 32 6.86 -0.48 14.54
CA LEU A 32 5.79 -0.87 13.61
C LEU A 32 5.65 -2.38 13.50
N GLU A 33 6.77 -3.11 13.43
CA GLU A 33 6.77 -4.58 13.43
C GLU A 33 6.13 -5.16 14.69
N ARG A 34 6.47 -4.62 15.88
CA ARG A 34 5.86 -5.05 17.16
C ARG A 34 4.35 -4.84 17.21
N ARG A 35 3.81 -3.92 16.40
CA ARG A 35 2.37 -3.73 16.21
C ARG A 35 1.78 -4.61 15.11
N GLY A 36 2.52 -5.59 14.59
CA GLY A 36 2.10 -6.46 13.49
C GLY A 36 2.05 -5.78 12.12
N LYS A 37 2.53 -4.53 12.00
CA LYS A 37 2.46 -3.74 10.76
C LYS A 37 3.73 -3.91 9.91
N HIS A 38 4.09 -5.16 9.57
CA HIS A 38 5.32 -5.48 8.84
C HIS A 38 5.39 -4.78 7.48
N GLU A 39 4.34 -4.85 6.68
CA GLU A 39 4.29 -4.18 5.37
C GLU A 39 4.47 -2.67 5.50
N THR A 40 3.83 -2.06 6.51
CA THR A 40 3.97 -0.62 6.80
C THR A 40 5.41 -0.27 7.17
N ALA A 41 6.12 -1.12 7.94
CA ALA A 41 7.52 -0.92 8.27
C ALA A 41 8.42 -0.93 7.03
N HIS A 42 8.22 -1.89 6.12
CA HIS A 42 8.96 -1.96 4.85
C HIS A 42 8.68 -0.74 3.96
N ARG A 43 7.42 -0.32 3.85
CA ARG A 43 7.04 0.90 3.09
C ARG A 43 7.62 2.16 3.72
N ALA A 44 7.64 2.25 5.05
CA ALA A 44 8.24 3.38 5.76
C ALA A 44 9.75 3.45 5.50
N LYS A 45 10.47 2.30 5.59
CA LYS A 45 11.89 2.22 5.21
C LYS A 45 12.14 2.72 3.78
N GLN A 46 11.34 2.25 2.83
CA GLN A 46 11.47 2.65 1.42
C GLN A 46 11.29 4.17 1.24
N ARG A 47 10.27 4.74 1.87
CA ARG A 47 9.99 6.19 1.78
C ARG A 47 11.07 7.03 2.44
N VAL A 48 11.61 6.59 3.60
CA VAL A 48 12.74 7.27 4.25
C VAL A 48 13.96 7.24 3.34
N GLY A 49 14.28 6.11 2.71
CA GLY A 49 15.37 6.03 1.76
C GLY A 49 15.19 6.95 0.54
N GLN A 50 13.96 7.07 0.03
CA GLN A 50 13.67 8.02 -1.05
C GLN A 50 13.92 9.47 -0.61
N LEU A 51 13.46 9.85 0.59
CA LEU A 51 13.67 11.17 1.15
C LEU A 51 15.17 11.49 1.34
N ILE A 52 15.92 10.53 1.91
CA ILE A 52 17.35 10.73 2.17
C ILE A 52 18.14 10.82 0.84
N ARG A 53 17.83 10.00 -0.15
CA ARG A 53 18.45 10.11 -1.48
C ARG A 53 18.14 11.44 -2.16
N TYR A 54 16.94 11.96 -2.00
CA TYR A 54 16.62 13.30 -2.45
C TYR A 54 17.44 14.36 -1.69
N ALA A 55 17.60 14.21 -0.38
CA ALA A 55 18.43 15.12 0.43
C ALA A 55 19.91 15.07 0.02
N ILE A 56 20.43 13.89 -0.34
CA ILE A 56 21.78 13.73 -0.88
C ILE A 56 21.91 14.49 -2.21
N ALA A 57 20.97 14.30 -3.13
CA ALA A 57 20.98 15.00 -4.42
C ALA A 57 20.87 16.53 -4.25
N ALA A 58 20.22 17.00 -3.17
CA ALA A 58 20.10 18.41 -2.82
C ALA A 58 21.27 18.95 -1.94
N GLY A 59 22.30 18.16 -1.71
CA GLY A 59 23.47 18.54 -0.88
C GLY A 59 23.18 18.66 0.62
N ARG A 60 22.06 18.10 1.11
CA ARG A 60 21.62 18.18 2.51
C ARG A 60 21.97 16.96 3.36
N ALA A 61 22.46 15.89 2.74
CA ALA A 61 22.93 14.68 3.37
C ALA A 61 24.04 14.07 2.51
N GLU A 62 24.90 13.26 3.10
CA GLU A 62 26.03 12.64 2.41
C GLU A 62 25.81 11.15 2.15
N ARG A 63 25.03 10.47 3.00
CA ARG A 63 24.85 9.01 2.95
C ARG A 63 23.40 8.61 3.25
N ASP A 64 22.94 7.52 2.59
CA ASP A 64 21.65 6.88 2.87
C ASP A 64 21.85 5.68 3.83
N PRO A 65 21.52 5.81 5.15
CA PRO A 65 21.67 4.73 6.10
C PRO A 65 20.61 3.62 5.92
N THR A 66 19.59 3.80 5.08
CA THR A 66 18.57 2.76 4.86
C THR A 66 19.11 1.54 4.11
N GLY A 67 20.23 1.69 3.40
CA GLY A 67 20.94 0.59 2.78
C GLY A 67 21.41 -0.45 3.79
N ASP A 68 21.92 0.02 4.94
CA ASP A 68 22.44 -0.82 6.02
C ASP A 68 21.32 -1.64 6.71
N LEU A 69 20.05 -1.28 6.48
CA LEU A 69 18.89 -2.00 6.99
C LEU A 69 18.42 -3.15 6.09
N ARG A 70 19.22 -3.54 5.11
CA ARG A 70 18.88 -4.69 4.25
C ARG A 70 18.85 -5.97 5.10
N GLY A 71 17.71 -6.69 5.07
CA GLY A 71 17.53 -7.90 5.87
C GLY A 71 17.25 -7.66 7.36
N ALA A 72 17.26 -6.42 7.87
CA ALA A 72 17.07 -6.13 9.29
C ALA A 72 15.60 -6.18 9.75
N LEU A 73 14.65 -6.10 8.82
CA LEU A 73 13.21 -6.24 9.10
C LEU A 73 12.75 -7.66 8.80
N ALA A 74 11.75 -8.13 9.56
CA ALA A 74 11.13 -9.41 9.33
C ALA A 74 10.53 -9.49 7.92
N PRO A 75 10.61 -10.65 7.24
CA PRO A 75 10.04 -10.81 5.92
C PRO A 75 8.52 -10.63 5.95
N ILE A 76 7.97 -10.02 4.90
CA ILE A 76 6.52 -9.90 4.75
C ILE A 76 5.96 -11.26 4.33
N LYS A 77 5.07 -11.82 5.15
CA LYS A 77 4.30 -13.00 4.74
C LYS A 77 3.22 -12.52 3.75
N VAL A 78 3.47 -12.75 2.48
CA VAL A 78 2.47 -12.46 1.44
C VAL A 78 1.35 -13.49 1.56
N ILE A 79 0.17 -13.02 1.92
CA ILE A 79 -1.06 -13.82 1.86
C ILE A 79 -1.80 -13.33 0.63
N ASN A 80 -1.80 -14.14 -0.42
CA ASN A 80 -2.58 -13.87 -1.62
C ASN A 80 -4.06 -13.98 -1.28
N ARG A 81 -4.85 -13.06 -1.79
CA ARG A 81 -6.31 -13.17 -1.69
C ARG A 81 -6.77 -14.36 -2.52
N ALA A 82 -7.78 -15.06 -2.02
CA ALA A 82 -8.44 -16.10 -2.80
C ALA A 82 -8.95 -15.52 -4.12
N ALA A 83 -8.69 -16.23 -5.21
CA ALA A 83 -9.18 -15.90 -6.54
C ALA A 83 -9.91 -17.11 -7.10
N ILE A 84 -11.03 -16.88 -7.75
CA ILE A 84 -11.76 -17.91 -8.49
C ILE A 84 -11.08 -18.02 -9.85
N THR A 85 -10.41 -19.13 -10.11
CA THR A 85 -9.70 -19.42 -11.37
C THR A 85 -10.31 -20.56 -12.17
N ASP A 86 -11.14 -21.39 -11.54
CA ASP A 86 -11.87 -22.45 -12.23
C ASP A 86 -13.02 -21.86 -13.06
N PRO A 87 -13.07 -22.13 -14.39
CA PRO A 87 -14.15 -21.63 -15.25
C PRO A 87 -15.56 -22.03 -14.79
N ARG A 88 -15.70 -23.19 -14.13
CA ARG A 88 -17.00 -23.66 -13.59
C ARG A 88 -17.46 -22.77 -12.42
N GLU A 89 -16.54 -22.43 -11.53
CA GLU A 89 -16.82 -21.54 -10.39
C GLU A 89 -17.08 -20.10 -10.87
N VAL A 90 -16.33 -19.62 -11.87
CA VAL A 90 -16.59 -18.33 -12.52
C VAL A 90 -18.00 -18.30 -13.14
N ALA A 91 -18.40 -19.39 -13.83
CA ALA A 91 -19.73 -19.50 -14.39
C ALA A 91 -20.83 -19.49 -13.31
N GLN A 92 -20.57 -20.08 -12.14
CA GLN A 92 -21.51 -20.03 -11.00
C GLN A 92 -21.62 -18.59 -10.46
N LEU A 93 -20.48 -17.89 -10.30
CA LEU A 93 -20.47 -16.49 -9.89
C LEU A 93 -21.25 -15.59 -10.86
N LEU A 94 -21.05 -15.75 -12.17
CA LEU A 94 -21.76 -14.96 -13.18
C LEU A 94 -23.28 -15.24 -13.15
N ARG A 95 -23.68 -16.50 -12.94
CA ARG A 95 -25.11 -16.82 -12.76
C ARG A 95 -25.70 -16.19 -11.50
N ALA A 96 -24.92 -16.20 -10.39
CA ALA A 96 -25.35 -15.54 -9.15
C ALA A 96 -25.50 -14.02 -9.32
N ILE A 97 -24.58 -13.38 -10.05
CA ILE A 97 -24.66 -11.96 -10.41
C ILE A 97 -25.91 -11.68 -11.24
N HIS A 98 -26.16 -12.51 -12.25
CA HIS A 98 -27.35 -12.35 -13.13
C HIS A 98 -28.68 -12.61 -12.38
N GLY A 99 -28.66 -13.50 -11.39
CA GLY A 99 -29.81 -13.80 -10.55
C GLY A 99 -30.04 -12.81 -9.39
N TYR A 100 -29.10 -11.92 -9.13
CA TYR A 100 -29.24 -10.94 -8.05
C TYR A 100 -30.42 -10.00 -8.32
N ARG A 101 -31.24 -9.79 -7.28
CA ARG A 101 -32.37 -8.86 -7.30
C ARG A 101 -32.24 -7.94 -6.10
N GLY A 102 -32.10 -6.67 -6.35
CA GLY A 102 -31.92 -5.66 -5.31
C GLY A 102 -32.13 -4.26 -5.85
N HIS A 103 -31.38 -3.29 -5.33
CA HIS A 103 -31.47 -1.93 -5.83
C HIS A 103 -30.97 -1.88 -7.30
N PRO A 104 -31.74 -1.26 -8.23
CA PRO A 104 -31.44 -1.29 -9.68
C PRO A 104 -30.02 -0.84 -10.04
N VAL A 105 -29.49 0.18 -9.36
CA VAL A 105 -28.12 0.67 -9.60
C VAL A 105 -27.06 -0.39 -9.20
N VAL A 106 -27.30 -1.14 -8.12
CA VAL A 106 -26.39 -2.20 -7.69
C VAL A 106 -26.45 -3.39 -8.65
N GLU A 107 -27.65 -3.74 -9.11
CA GLU A 107 -27.85 -4.80 -10.11
C GLU A 107 -27.11 -4.48 -11.42
N ALA A 108 -27.30 -3.26 -11.95
CA ALA A 108 -26.60 -2.80 -13.13
C ALA A 108 -25.07 -2.77 -12.95
N ALA A 109 -24.59 -2.27 -11.82
CA ALA A 109 -23.15 -2.23 -11.51
C ALA A 109 -22.53 -3.64 -11.43
N LEU A 110 -23.24 -4.60 -10.81
CA LEU A 110 -22.80 -5.99 -10.72
C LEU A 110 -22.72 -6.67 -12.09
N GLN A 111 -23.69 -6.39 -12.97
CA GLN A 111 -23.70 -6.95 -14.34
C GLN A 111 -22.62 -6.31 -15.21
N LEU A 112 -22.35 -5.02 -15.04
CA LEU A 112 -21.35 -4.29 -15.81
C LEU A 112 -19.91 -4.61 -15.37
N ALA A 113 -19.66 -4.81 -14.06
CA ALA A 113 -18.32 -5.01 -13.50
C ALA A 113 -17.49 -6.08 -14.21
N PRO A 114 -17.97 -7.30 -14.50
CA PRO A 114 -17.20 -8.33 -15.20
C PRO A 114 -16.93 -8.01 -16.67
N LEU A 115 -17.71 -7.11 -17.29
CA LEU A 115 -17.56 -6.74 -18.70
C LEU A 115 -16.52 -5.65 -18.91
N VAL A 116 -16.47 -4.66 -18.00
CA VAL A 116 -15.56 -3.50 -18.13
C VAL A 116 -14.23 -3.70 -17.41
N PHE A 117 -14.16 -4.62 -16.45
CA PHE A 117 -12.95 -4.99 -15.71
C PHE A 117 -12.20 -3.81 -15.07
N VAL A 118 -12.93 -2.81 -14.62
CA VAL A 118 -12.41 -1.65 -13.89
C VAL A 118 -12.47 -1.86 -12.37
N ARG A 119 -11.76 -1.05 -11.60
CA ARG A 119 -11.85 -1.12 -10.13
C ARG A 119 -13.25 -0.69 -9.66
N PRO A 120 -13.77 -1.27 -8.56
CA PRO A 120 -15.11 -0.92 -8.05
C PRO A 120 -15.29 0.58 -7.76
N GLY A 121 -14.22 1.28 -7.37
CA GLY A 121 -14.24 2.73 -7.18
C GLY A 121 -14.38 3.50 -8.48
N GLU A 122 -13.74 3.06 -9.54
CA GLU A 122 -13.82 3.65 -10.89
C GLU A 122 -15.22 3.43 -11.47
N LEU A 123 -15.77 2.22 -11.36
CA LEU A 123 -17.13 1.91 -11.79
C LEU A 123 -18.16 2.79 -11.08
N ARG A 124 -18.00 3.01 -9.77
CA ARG A 124 -18.91 3.85 -8.99
C ARG A 124 -18.82 5.34 -9.33
N ALA A 125 -17.64 5.79 -9.75
CA ALA A 125 -17.39 7.19 -10.12
C ALA A 125 -17.55 7.44 -11.63
N ALA A 126 -17.95 6.44 -12.42
CA ALA A 126 -18.11 6.58 -13.86
C ALA A 126 -19.28 7.51 -14.19
N GLU A 127 -19.04 8.43 -15.11
CA GLU A 127 -20.03 9.35 -15.67
C GLU A 127 -20.17 9.08 -17.16
N TRP A 128 -21.39 9.27 -17.71
CA TRP A 128 -21.66 9.08 -19.13
C TRP A 128 -20.80 9.97 -20.04
N SER A 129 -20.34 11.11 -19.52
CA SER A 129 -19.44 12.03 -20.21
C SER A 129 -18.03 11.45 -20.43
N ASN A 130 -17.69 10.36 -19.77
CA ASN A 130 -16.36 9.70 -19.83
C ASN A 130 -16.36 8.47 -20.76
N LEU A 131 -17.50 8.18 -21.39
CA LEU A 131 -17.67 7.08 -22.35
C LEU A 131 -17.73 7.62 -23.77
#